data_6c546c710c50c56b6c3f2f4fcc166a43
#
_entry.id   6c546c710c50c56b6c3f2f4fcc166a43
#
_cell.length_a   1.000
_cell.length_b   1.000
_cell.length_c   1.000
_cell.angle_alpha   90.00
_cell.angle_beta   90.00
_cell.angle_gamma   90.00
#
_symmetry.space_group_name_H-M   'P 1'
#
loop_
_entity.id
_entity.type
_entity.pdbx_description
1 polymer ?
#
loop_
_entity_poly.entity_id
_entity_poly.type
_entity_poly.pdbx_seq_one_letter_code
_entity_poly.pdbx_strand_id
1 'polypeptide(L)'
;TIGSYLFNAFVLTHAFNNKVRYYDKPLDKDNFGAFQKSIANAILQGSITVEEFGKYANMAIWLSYFTELFMPGVSLNFICPNKELMQYKQELLDKYKDFLSKKTFSLDDASFYSQNIEEPLKKKAKELLGNDYTYRVYQLAKPSFGNNFKNSNIINGPLYDPISGEYKINTNSYVQGIDQKVFDVLANKAMTSSFSRAVATQDGGTMTKYLSVAMQNIKLGPKNSDCGTKRYILYTVDKKRWDSILYD
;
A
#
# COMPACT_ATOMS: atom_id res chain seq x y z
N THR A 1 6.99 17.36 -12.31
CA THR A 1 8.09 16.44 -12.65
C THR A 1 8.04 16.04 -14.12
N ILE A 2 9.17 15.57 -14.70
CA ILE A 2 9.21 15.05 -16.07
C ILE A 2 8.21 13.90 -16.24
N GLY A 3 8.11 13.00 -15.28
CA GLY A 3 7.16 11.89 -15.30
C GLY A 3 5.70 12.35 -15.35
N SER A 4 5.33 13.39 -14.59
CA SER A 4 3.98 13.96 -14.64
C SER A 4 3.69 14.60 -16.00
N TYR A 5 4.68 15.26 -16.59
CA TYR A 5 4.54 15.83 -17.93
C TYR A 5 4.34 14.74 -18.98
N LEU A 6 5.17 13.69 -18.97
CA LEU A 6 5.05 12.55 -19.89
C LEU A 6 3.69 11.86 -19.74
N PHE A 7 3.24 11.63 -18.52
CA PHE A 7 1.91 11.04 -18.27
C PHE A 7 0.79 11.90 -18.89
N ASN A 8 0.80 13.20 -18.66
CA ASN A 8 -0.21 14.08 -19.21
C ASN A 8 -0.15 14.17 -20.74
N ALA A 9 1.04 14.36 -21.31
CA ALA A 9 1.21 14.55 -22.75
C ALA A 9 0.95 13.26 -23.54
N PHE A 10 1.60 12.16 -23.16
CA PHE A 10 1.54 10.92 -23.93
C PHE A 10 0.36 10.03 -23.56
N VAL A 11 -0.09 10.05 -22.30
CA VAL A 11 -1.20 9.19 -21.90
C VAL A 11 -2.53 9.92 -21.96
N LEU A 12 -2.67 11.03 -21.25
CA LEU A 12 -3.98 11.70 -21.14
C LEU A 12 -4.37 12.46 -22.39
N THR A 13 -3.50 13.33 -22.89
CA THR A 13 -3.82 14.14 -24.08
C THR A 13 -4.01 13.28 -25.32
N HIS A 14 -3.14 12.27 -25.51
CA HIS A 14 -3.25 11.36 -26.64
C HIS A 14 -4.51 10.51 -26.61
N ALA A 15 -4.88 9.99 -25.43
CA ALA A 15 -6.03 9.10 -25.29
C ALA A 15 -7.36 9.86 -25.34
N PHE A 16 -7.46 11.00 -24.67
CA PHE A 16 -8.72 11.68 -24.40
C PHE A 16 -8.89 13.01 -25.17
N ASN A 17 -7.93 13.40 -25.98
CA ASN A 17 -8.00 14.60 -26.83
C ASN A 17 -8.49 15.84 -26.06
N ASN A 18 -7.85 16.13 -24.92
CA ASN A 18 -8.16 17.23 -24.00
C ASN A 18 -9.54 17.16 -23.28
N LYS A 19 -10.28 16.06 -23.38
CA LYS A 19 -11.51 15.85 -22.59
C LYS A 19 -11.24 15.69 -21.10
N VAL A 20 -10.03 15.26 -20.72
CA VAL A 20 -9.59 15.08 -19.34
C VAL A 20 -8.64 16.21 -18.98
N ARG A 21 -8.86 16.80 -17.80
CA ARG A 21 -8.04 17.90 -17.28
C ARG A 21 -6.62 17.42 -16.99
N TYR A 22 -5.65 18.32 -17.12
CA TYR A 22 -4.26 18.07 -16.72
C TYR A 22 -4.19 17.57 -15.28
N TYR A 23 -3.51 16.43 -15.09
CA TYR A 23 -3.35 15.82 -13.80
C TYR A 23 -2.08 16.36 -13.12
N ASP A 24 -2.24 17.15 -12.08
CA ASP A 24 -1.17 17.88 -11.37
C ASP A 24 -0.78 17.28 -10.02
N LYS A 25 -1.47 16.20 -9.60
CA LYS A 25 -1.21 15.52 -8.33
C LYS A 25 -0.09 14.48 -8.45
N PRO A 26 0.56 14.09 -7.34
CA PRO A 26 1.47 12.95 -7.32
C PRO A 26 0.77 11.68 -7.82
N LEU A 27 1.47 10.87 -8.62
CA LEU A 27 0.98 9.58 -9.12
C LEU A 27 1.18 8.49 -8.04
N ASP A 28 0.71 8.73 -6.83
CA ASP A 28 0.64 7.72 -5.79
C ASP A 28 -0.65 6.88 -5.90
N LYS A 29 -0.72 5.82 -5.12
CA LYS A 29 -1.83 4.86 -5.17
C LYS A 29 -3.19 5.52 -4.92
N ASP A 30 -3.28 6.41 -3.94
CA ASP A 30 -4.56 6.98 -3.51
C ASP A 30 -5.06 8.05 -4.49
N ASN A 31 -4.17 8.95 -4.89
CA ASN A 31 -4.49 9.97 -5.89
C ASN A 31 -4.80 9.35 -7.25
N PHE A 32 -4.05 8.32 -7.66
CA PHE A 32 -4.28 7.63 -8.93
C PHE A 32 -5.59 6.84 -8.90
N GLY A 33 -5.93 6.20 -7.78
CA GLY A 33 -7.21 5.53 -7.59
C GLY A 33 -8.41 6.49 -7.69
N ALA A 34 -8.30 7.68 -7.09
CA ALA A 34 -9.32 8.72 -7.22
C ALA A 34 -9.45 9.22 -8.68
N PHE A 35 -8.32 9.37 -9.38
CA PHE A 35 -8.31 9.73 -10.79
C PHE A 35 -8.99 8.66 -11.67
N GLN A 36 -8.68 7.38 -11.47
CA GLN A 36 -9.33 6.29 -12.20
C GLN A 36 -10.84 6.25 -11.98
N LYS A 37 -11.31 6.51 -10.76
CA LYS A 37 -12.74 6.65 -10.48
C LYS A 37 -13.38 7.80 -11.26
N SER A 38 -12.68 8.93 -11.41
CA SER A 38 -13.19 10.05 -12.21
C SER A 38 -13.33 9.70 -13.69
N ILE A 39 -12.39 8.92 -14.25
CA ILE A 39 -12.49 8.41 -15.63
C ILE A 39 -13.67 7.43 -15.77
N ALA A 40 -13.83 6.50 -14.82
CA ALA A 40 -14.96 5.57 -14.82
C ALA A 40 -16.31 6.32 -14.83
N ASN A 41 -16.46 7.33 -13.98
CA ASN A 41 -17.65 8.17 -13.97
C ASN A 41 -17.86 8.91 -15.29
N ALA A 42 -16.80 9.40 -15.92
CA ALA A 42 -16.87 10.06 -17.23
C ALA A 42 -17.30 9.09 -18.35
N ILE A 43 -16.93 7.81 -18.26
CA ILE A 43 -17.42 6.76 -19.18
C ILE A 43 -18.91 6.52 -18.96
N LEU A 44 -19.33 6.37 -17.69
CA LEU A 44 -20.75 6.18 -17.36
C LEU A 44 -21.63 7.35 -17.81
N GLN A 45 -21.12 8.56 -17.76
CA GLN A 45 -21.78 9.76 -18.25
C GLN A 45 -21.72 9.94 -19.78
N GLY A 46 -21.00 9.07 -20.49
CA GLY A 46 -20.85 9.13 -21.95
C GLY A 46 -19.91 10.22 -22.46
N SER A 47 -19.18 10.93 -21.59
CA SER A 47 -18.22 11.96 -22.00
C SER A 47 -16.89 11.36 -22.52
N ILE A 48 -16.56 10.16 -22.09
CA ILE A 48 -15.42 9.35 -22.56
C ILE A 48 -15.97 8.05 -23.14
N THR A 49 -15.48 7.66 -24.32
CA THR A 49 -15.87 6.41 -24.96
C THR A 49 -15.00 5.24 -24.45
N VAL A 50 -15.51 4.01 -24.59
CA VAL A 50 -14.75 2.79 -24.26
C VAL A 50 -13.49 2.69 -25.13
N GLU A 51 -13.53 3.15 -26.38
CA GLU A 51 -12.37 3.18 -27.28
C GLU A 51 -11.28 4.13 -26.78
N GLU A 52 -11.67 5.35 -26.34
CA GLU A 52 -10.74 6.31 -25.74
C GLU A 52 -10.11 5.76 -24.45
N PHE A 53 -10.91 5.05 -23.65
CA PHE A 53 -10.37 4.35 -22.47
C PHE A 53 -9.39 3.24 -22.86
N GLY A 54 -9.67 2.49 -23.92
CA GLY A 54 -8.74 1.48 -24.45
C GLY A 54 -7.40 2.09 -24.88
N LYS A 55 -7.43 3.25 -25.56
CA LYS A 55 -6.21 4.02 -25.89
C LYS A 55 -5.45 4.44 -24.63
N TYR A 56 -6.16 4.97 -23.63
CA TYR A 56 -5.57 5.32 -22.33
C TYR A 56 -4.88 4.12 -21.66
N ALA A 57 -5.55 2.98 -21.57
CA ALA A 57 -4.99 1.78 -20.94
C ALA A 57 -3.72 1.30 -21.66
N ASN A 58 -3.75 1.26 -23.00
CA ASN A 58 -2.58 0.88 -23.80
C ASN A 58 -1.41 1.85 -23.62
N MET A 59 -1.66 3.16 -23.64
CA MET A 59 -0.60 4.16 -23.46
C MET A 59 -0.04 4.14 -22.04
N ALA A 60 -0.86 3.87 -21.01
CA ALA A 60 -0.41 3.71 -19.64
C ALA A 60 0.51 2.47 -19.49
N ILE A 61 0.18 1.37 -20.15
CA ILE A 61 1.02 0.16 -20.21
C ILE A 61 2.36 0.49 -20.90
N TRP A 62 2.31 1.14 -22.05
CA TRP A 62 3.54 1.55 -22.76
C TRP A 62 4.42 2.46 -21.90
N LEU A 63 3.83 3.43 -21.20
CA LEU A 63 4.59 4.29 -20.29
C LEU A 63 5.24 3.49 -19.15
N SER A 64 4.59 2.42 -18.67
CA SER A 64 5.17 1.56 -17.63
C SER A 64 6.43 0.82 -18.09
N TYR A 65 6.50 0.40 -19.35
CA TYR A 65 7.72 -0.20 -19.92
C TYR A 65 8.90 0.77 -19.96
N PHE A 66 8.66 2.06 -20.14
CA PHE A 66 9.72 3.07 -20.07
C PHE A 66 10.36 3.16 -18.68
N THR A 67 9.62 2.82 -17.62
CA THR A 67 10.18 2.84 -16.26
C THR A 67 11.28 1.80 -16.09
N GLU A 68 11.19 0.66 -16.76
CA GLU A 68 12.23 -0.38 -16.73
C GLU A 68 13.54 0.09 -17.33
N LEU A 69 13.48 0.96 -18.34
CA LEU A 69 14.67 1.51 -19.01
C LEU A 69 15.33 2.65 -18.23
N PHE A 70 14.55 3.41 -17.47
CA PHE A 70 15.01 4.64 -16.83
C PHE A 70 14.99 4.60 -15.30
N MET A 71 14.53 3.48 -14.71
CA MET A 71 14.54 3.35 -13.26
C MET A 71 15.97 3.10 -12.79
N PRO A 72 16.57 4.01 -12.01
CA PRO A 72 17.88 3.78 -11.45
C PRO A 72 17.86 2.60 -10.47
N GLY A 73 18.96 1.89 -10.34
CA GLY A 73 19.14 0.87 -9.31
C GLY A 73 19.00 1.47 -7.91
N VAL A 74 18.90 0.62 -6.90
CA VAL A 74 18.81 1.07 -5.50
C VAL A 74 20.12 1.77 -5.09
N SER A 75 20.03 2.95 -4.47
CA SER A 75 21.20 3.71 -4.03
C SER A 75 21.95 3.01 -2.90
N LEU A 76 23.26 3.19 -2.85
CA LEU A 76 24.08 2.67 -1.75
C LEU A 76 23.69 3.31 -0.40
N ASN A 77 23.33 4.57 -0.38
CA ASN A 77 22.85 5.26 0.82
C ASN A 77 21.56 4.64 1.38
N PHE A 78 20.76 4.02 0.53
CA PHE A 78 19.55 3.34 0.93
C PHE A 78 19.81 1.90 1.41
N ILE A 79 20.76 1.19 0.80
CA ILE A 79 21.13 -0.19 1.17
C ILE A 79 21.97 -0.22 2.44
N CYS A 80 22.98 0.67 2.52
CA CYS A 80 23.91 0.70 3.66
C CYS A 80 23.34 1.52 4.80
N PRO A 81 23.37 1.00 6.06
CA PRO A 81 22.96 1.77 7.21
C PRO A 81 23.77 3.07 7.34
N ASN A 82 23.08 4.19 7.39
CA ASN A 82 23.74 5.50 7.59
C ASN A 82 24.25 5.60 9.02
N LYS A 83 25.55 5.92 9.20
CA LYS A 83 26.21 5.99 10.50
C LYS A 83 25.54 6.98 11.45
N GLU A 84 25.21 8.18 10.97
CA GLU A 84 24.56 9.22 11.78
C GLU A 84 23.17 8.77 12.24
N LEU A 85 22.42 8.10 11.38
CA LEU A 85 21.12 7.56 11.71
C LEU A 85 21.24 6.44 12.76
N MET A 86 22.28 5.60 12.67
CA MET A 86 22.53 4.55 13.65
C MET A 86 22.97 5.09 15.00
N GLN A 87 23.76 6.16 15.03
CA GLN A 87 24.10 6.85 16.27
C GLN A 87 22.85 7.46 16.93
N TYR A 88 22.04 8.15 16.17
CA TYR A 88 20.80 8.72 16.68
C TYR A 88 19.83 7.64 17.18
N LYS A 89 19.77 6.50 16.51
CA LYS A 89 19.03 5.32 17.00
C LYS A 89 19.55 4.90 18.37
N GLN A 90 20.87 4.79 18.55
CA GLN A 90 21.45 4.36 19.80
C GLN A 90 21.14 5.35 20.94
N GLU A 91 21.25 6.65 20.68
CA GLU A 91 20.89 7.71 21.63
C GLU A 91 19.43 7.59 22.11
N LEU A 92 18.50 7.31 21.18
CA LEU A 92 17.10 7.10 21.53
C LEU A 92 16.89 5.81 22.36
N LEU A 93 17.57 4.72 22.01
CA LEU A 93 17.47 3.47 22.75
C LEU A 93 18.03 3.61 24.16
N ASP A 94 19.14 4.32 24.33
CA ASP A 94 19.74 4.60 25.63
C ASP A 94 18.85 5.52 26.48
N LYS A 95 18.24 6.53 25.88
CA LYS A 95 17.29 7.41 26.54
C LYS A 95 16.07 6.67 27.10
N TYR A 96 15.58 5.67 26.40
CA TYR A 96 14.40 4.90 26.78
C TYR A 96 14.73 3.49 27.28
N LYS A 97 15.95 3.28 27.78
CA LYS A 97 16.45 1.98 28.23
C LYS A 97 15.57 1.33 29.30
N ASP A 98 15.12 2.11 30.28
CA ASP A 98 14.27 1.61 31.36
C ASP A 98 12.91 1.12 30.83
N PHE A 99 12.32 1.86 29.90
CA PHE A 99 11.10 1.45 29.20
C PHE A 99 11.34 0.14 28.42
N LEU A 100 12.44 0.03 27.70
CA LEU A 100 12.78 -1.13 26.86
C LEU A 100 13.19 -2.37 27.68
N SER A 101 13.45 -2.22 28.99
CA SER A 101 13.79 -3.35 29.88
C SER A 101 12.59 -4.24 30.24
N LYS A 102 11.36 -3.82 29.93
CA LYS A 102 10.15 -4.61 30.14
C LYS A 102 10.20 -5.91 29.32
N LYS A 103 9.64 -6.99 29.87
CA LYS A 103 9.56 -8.30 29.19
C LYS A 103 8.45 -8.36 28.15
N THR A 104 7.31 -7.73 28.45
CA THR A 104 6.13 -7.66 27.61
C THR A 104 5.60 -6.23 27.57
N PHE A 105 4.88 -5.89 26.53
CA PHE A 105 4.39 -4.54 26.26
C PHE A 105 2.91 -4.59 25.95
N SER A 106 2.17 -3.59 26.40
CA SER A 106 0.77 -3.37 26.04
C SER A 106 0.64 -2.64 24.69
N LEU A 107 -0.59 -2.47 24.22
CA LEU A 107 -0.89 -1.63 23.04
C LEU A 107 -0.47 -0.15 23.27
N ASP A 108 -0.66 0.35 24.49
CA ASP A 108 -0.25 1.71 24.85
C ASP A 108 1.27 1.85 24.85
N ASP A 109 1.98 0.84 25.33
CA ASP A 109 3.45 0.79 25.24
C ASP A 109 3.92 0.76 23.79
N ALA A 110 3.25 0.01 22.92
CA ALA A 110 3.56 -0.02 21.49
C ALA A 110 3.32 1.35 20.83
N SER A 111 2.25 2.03 21.22
CA SER A 111 1.94 3.39 20.77
C SER A 111 2.96 4.41 21.26
N PHE A 112 3.36 4.32 22.53
CA PHE A 112 4.43 5.13 23.10
C PHE A 112 5.74 4.95 22.35
N TYR A 113 6.12 3.69 22.09
CA TYR A 113 7.32 3.38 21.32
C TYR A 113 7.28 3.99 19.92
N SER A 114 6.15 3.86 19.23
CA SER A 114 6.00 4.42 17.89
C SER A 114 6.18 5.94 17.87
N GLN A 115 5.58 6.64 18.82
CA GLN A 115 5.66 8.11 18.88
C GLN A 115 7.04 8.61 19.30
N ASN A 116 7.70 7.95 20.25
CA ASN A 116 8.91 8.46 20.89
C ASN A 116 10.22 7.91 20.29
N ILE A 117 10.17 6.79 19.58
CA ILE A 117 11.34 6.16 18.98
C ILE A 117 11.19 6.08 17.46
N GLU A 118 10.11 5.48 16.92
CA GLU A 118 9.99 5.30 15.46
C GLU A 118 9.78 6.61 14.69
N GLU A 119 8.90 7.48 15.15
CA GLU A 119 8.64 8.74 14.44
C GLU A 119 9.84 9.70 14.43
N PRO A 120 10.60 9.89 15.53
CA PRO A 120 11.87 10.61 15.48
C PRO A 120 12.89 9.99 14.52
N LEU A 121 13.01 8.65 14.49
CA LEU A 121 13.90 7.95 13.53
C LEU A 121 13.47 8.17 12.09
N LYS A 122 12.18 8.14 11.79
CA LYS A 122 11.66 8.44 10.45
C LYS A 122 11.94 9.88 10.05
N LYS A 123 11.79 10.84 10.96
CA LYS A 123 12.13 12.25 10.69
C LYS A 123 13.62 12.41 10.40
N LYS A 124 14.47 11.81 11.22
CA LYS A 124 15.93 11.85 11.02
C LYS A 124 16.33 11.19 9.70
N ALA A 125 15.73 10.05 9.36
CA ALA A 125 15.95 9.40 8.07
C ALA A 125 15.54 10.29 6.89
N LYS A 126 14.43 11.02 7.01
CA LYS A 126 13.99 11.99 6.01
C LYS A 126 14.97 13.16 5.84
N GLU A 127 15.53 13.66 6.93
CA GLU A 127 16.54 14.71 6.90
C GLU A 127 17.81 14.26 6.16
N LEU A 128 18.29 13.06 6.49
CA LEU A 128 19.54 12.53 5.94
C LEU A 128 19.42 12.01 4.51
N LEU A 129 18.29 11.42 4.16
CA LEU A 129 18.07 10.71 2.91
C LEU A 129 17.05 11.40 1.99
N GLY A 130 16.50 12.54 2.37
CA GLY A 130 15.41 13.20 1.63
C GLY A 130 15.76 13.56 0.18
N ASN A 131 17.02 13.71 -0.14
CA ASN A 131 17.52 13.96 -1.52
C ASN A 131 17.88 12.67 -2.27
N ASP A 132 17.88 11.52 -1.59
CA ASP A 132 18.15 10.23 -2.22
C ASP A 132 16.96 9.80 -3.07
N TYR A 133 17.21 9.43 -4.33
CA TYR A 133 16.13 9.05 -5.25
C TYR A 133 15.40 7.78 -4.83
N THR A 134 16.11 6.79 -4.26
CA THR A 134 15.48 5.55 -3.78
C THR A 134 14.57 5.82 -2.59
N TYR A 135 15.02 6.65 -1.64
CA TYR A 135 14.20 7.07 -0.52
C TYR A 135 12.93 7.77 -0.99
N ARG A 136 13.03 8.66 -1.97
CA ARG A 136 11.87 9.36 -2.55
C ARG A 136 10.88 8.42 -3.22
N VAL A 137 11.36 7.39 -3.94
CA VAL A 137 10.49 6.38 -4.55
C VAL A 137 9.67 5.66 -3.47
N TYR A 138 10.28 5.22 -2.38
CA TYR A 138 9.57 4.53 -1.30
C TYR A 138 8.69 5.44 -0.46
N GLN A 139 8.95 6.72 -0.42
CA GLN A 139 8.10 7.70 0.27
C GLN A 139 6.88 8.13 -0.56
N LEU A 140 7.03 8.27 -1.87
CA LEU A 140 6.02 8.88 -2.75
C LEU A 140 5.32 7.85 -3.64
N ALA A 141 6.09 7.13 -4.46
CA ALA A 141 5.52 6.26 -5.48
C ALA A 141 5.08 4.89 -4.92
N LYS A 142 5.82 4.38 -3.93
CA LYS A 142 5.54 3.07 -3.32
C LYS A 142 5.64 3.20 -1.80
N PRO A 143 4.58 3.62 -1.10
CA PRO A 143 4.58 3.89 0.33
C PRO A 143 4.76 2.61 1.17
N SER A 144 5.94 2.05 1.12
CA SER A 144 6.34 0.87 1.90
C SER A 144 7.66 1.11 2.65
N PHE A 145 7.92 2.38 2.99
CA PHE A 145 9.10 2.79 3.75
C PHE A 145 9.28 1.96 5.03
N GLY A 146 8.20 1.70 5.75
CA GLY A 146 8.24 0.89 6.96
C GLY A 146 8.82 -0.50 6.72
N ASN A 147 8.30 -1.22 5.72
CA ASN A 147 8.71 -2.60 5.43
C ASN A 147 10.06 -2.68 4.72
N ASN A 148 10.28 -1.82 3.72
CA ASN A 148 11.44 -1.95 2.83
C ASN A 148 12.68 -1.21 3.32
N PHE A 149 12.55 -0.23 4.21
CA PHE A 149 13.69 0.51 4.73
C PHE A 149 13.78 0.48 6.24
N LYS A 150 12.74 0.91 6.97
CA LYS A 150 12.77 0.97 8.44
C LYS A 150 13.07 -0.39 9.05
N ASN A 151 12.31 -1.41 8.69
CA ASN A 151 12.47 -2.75 9.25
C ASN A 151 13.78 -3.40 8.80
N SER A 152 14.20 -3.15 7.56
CA SER A 152 15.44 -3.73 7.01
C SER A 152 16.67 -3.09 7.58
N ASN A 153 16.75 -1.76 7.62
CA ASN A 153 17.99 -1.02 7.86
C ASN A 153 18.04 -0.30 9.20
N ILE A 154 16.90 0.07 9.79
CA ILE A 154 16.89 0.91 11.00
C ILE A 154 16.47 0.10 12.22
N ILE A 155 15.18 -0.26 12.29
CA ILE A 155 14.60 -0.88 13.48
C ILE A 155 13.30 -1.61 13.10
N ASN A 156 13.09 -2.79 13.65
CA ASN A 156 11.86 -3.53 13.39
C ASN A 156 10.69 -2.98 14.22
N GLY A 157 10.89 -2.76 15.51
CA GLY A 157 9.91 -2.17 16.41
C GLY A 157 8.96 -3.17 17.06
N PRO A 158 7.73 -2.76 17.41
CA PRO A 158 6.77 -3.59 18.11
C PRO A 158 6.28 -4.76 17.25
N LEU A 159 6.31 -5.94 17.83
CA LEU A 159 5.86 -7.19 17.27
C LEU A 159 4.68 -7.68 18.08
N TYR A 160 3.50 -7.72 17.49
CA TYR A 160 2.33 -8.33 18.12
C TYR A 160 2.39 -9.84 17.99
N ASP A 161 2.23 -10.53 19.12
CA ASP A 161 2.08 -11.99 19.15
C ASP A 161 0.58 -12.35 19.10
N PRO A 162 0.11 -12.96 18.03
CA PRO A 162 -1.30 -13.33 17.92
C PRO A 162 -1.73 -14.45 18.85
N ILE A 163 -0.76 -15.17 19.47
CA ILE A 163 -1.04 -16.27 20.38
C ILE A 163 -1.23 -15.76 21.81
N SER A 164 -0.28 -14.95 22.30
CA SER A 164 -0.36 -14.41 23.68
C SER A 164 -1.20 -13.13 23.76
N GLY A 165 -1.42 -12.43 22.65
CA GLY A 165 -2.08 -11.11 22.63
C GLY A 165 -1.18 -9.96 23.12
N GLU A 166 0.09 -10.21 23.39
CA GLU A 166 1.04 -9.24 23.91
C GLU A 166 1.98 -8.71 22.83
N TYR A 167 2.70 -7.64 23.13
CA TYR A 167 3.73 -7.11 22.26
C TYR A 167 5.12 -7.41 22.82
N LYS A 168 6.07 -7.71 21.94
CA LYS A 168 7.50 -7.62 22.18
C LYS A 168 8.11 -6.55 21.29
N ILE A 169 9.17 -5.89 21.75
CA ILE A 169 9.86 -4.87 20.96
C ILE A 169 11.20 -5.43 20.47
N ASN A 170 11.36 -5.44 19.14
CA ASN A 170 12.63 -5.75 18.51
C ASN A 170 13.34 -4.46 18.13
N THR A 171 14.43 -4.16 18.81
CA THR A 171 15.26 -2.98 18.55
C THR A 171 16.26 -3.17 17.42
N ASN A 172 16.43 -4.42 16.93
CA ASN A 172 17.28 -4.70 15.80
C ASN A 172 16.55 -4.49 14.46
N SER A 173 17.31 -4.15 13.43
CA SER A 173 16.87 -4.26 12.04
C SER A 173 17.18 -5.66 11.49
N TYR A 174 16.65 -6.01 10.31
CA TYR A 174 16.98 -7.28 9.67
C TYR A 174 18.47 -7.38 9.27
N VAL A 175 19.10 -6.27 8.92
CA VAL A 175 20.56 -6.21 8.64
C VAL A 175 21.37 -6.51 9.90
N GLN A 176 20.89 -6.14 11.07
CA GLN A 176 21.55 -6.44 12.35
C GLN A 176 21.28 -7.87 12.86
N GLY A 177 20.33 -8.55 12.22
CA GLY A 177 19.89 -9.88 12.63
C GLY A 177 18.73 -9.86 13.61
N ILE A 178 18.14 -11.04 13.81
CA ILE A 178 16.99 -11.24 14.70
C ILE A 178 17.48 -11.53 16.09
N ASP A 179 16.99 -10.78 17.09
CA ASP A 179 17.24 -11.11 18.49
C ASP A 179 16.51 -12.40 18.86
N GLN A 180 17.25 -13.35 19.49
CA GLN A 180 16.71 -14.63 19.93
C GLN A 180 15.49 -14.47 20.86
N LYS A 181 15.46 -13.39 21.67
CA LYS A 181 14.37 -13.10 22.61
C LYS A 181 13.01 -12.82 21.96
N VAL A 182 12.99 -12.44 20.69
CA VAL A 182 11.78 -12.10 19.95
C VAL A 182 11.51 -13.06 18.78
N PHE A 183 12.32 -14.10 18.64
CA PHE A 183 12.24 -15.03 17.54
C PHE A 183 10.89 -15.78 17.51
N ASP A 184 10.40 -16.20 18.66
CA ASP A 184 9.09 -16.85 18.82
C ASP A 184 7.95 -15.99 18.28
N VAL A 185 7.88 -14.72 18.70
CA VAL A 185 6.85 -13.79 18.26
C VAL A 185 6.98 -13.46 16.76
N LEU A 186 8.20 -13.31 16.28
CA LEU A 186 8.44 -13.07 14.86
C LEU A 186 8.02 -14.25 14.00
N ALA A 187 8.28 -15.48 14.45
CA ALA A 187 7.84 -16.70 13.79
C ALA A 187 6.31 -16.80 13.77
N ASN A 188 5.64 -16.59 14.89
CA ASN A 188 4.18 -16.59 15.00
C ASN A 188 3.54 -15.55 14.10
N LYS A 189 4.08 -14.33 14.09
CA LYS A 189 3.64 -13.25 13.21
C LYS A 189 3.80 -13.60 11.72
N ALA A 190 4.93 -14.21 11.36
CA ALA A 190 5.19 -14.63 9.98
C ALA A 190 4.22 -15.73 9.53
N MET A 191 3.99 -16.74 10.39
CA MET A 191 3.03 -17.82 10.12
C MET A 191 1.60 -17.28 9.98
N THR A 192 1.12 -16.47 10.91
CA THR A 192 -0.24 -15.89 10.87
C THR A 192 -0.41 -14.99 9.66
N SER A 193 0.58 -14.18 9.32
CA SER A 193 0.55 -13.33 8.14
C SER A 193 0.54 -14.13 6.83
N SER A 194 1.29 -15.23 6.78
CA SER A 194 1.31 -16.14 5.62
C SER A 194 0.00 -16.89 5.47
N PHE A 195 -0.57 -17.38 6.57
CA PHE A 195 -1.88 -18.05 6.58
C PHE A 195 -2.96 -17.10 6.04
N SER A 196 -3.08 -15.90 6.58
CA SER A 196 -4.08 -14.93 6.14
C SER A 196 -3.97 -14.56 4.66
N ARG A 197 -2.74 -14.43 4.14
CA ARG A 197 -2.51 -14.06 2.74
C ARG A 197 -2.69 -15.21 1.76
N ALA A 198 -2.27 -16.41 2.12
CA ALA A 198 -2.32 -17.59 1.24
C ALA A 198 -3.64 -18.34 1.41
N VAL A 199 -3.94 -18.86 2.59
CA VAL A 199 -5.07 -19.76 2.80
C VAL A 199 -6.39 -19.02 2.73
N ALA A 200 -6.57 -17.93 3.46
CA ALA A 200 -7.81 -17.16 3.44
C ALA A 200 -8.10 -16.57 2.05
N THR A 201 -7.06 -16.16 1.31
CA THR A 201 -7.22 -15.69 -0.08
C THR A 201 -7.59 -16.84 -1.02
N GLN A 202 -7.03 -18.05 -0.82
CA GLN A 202 -7.36 -19.23 -1.59
C GLN A 202 -8.83 -19.61 -1.41
N ASP A 203 -9.34 -19.61 -0.18
CA ASP A 203 -10.74 -19.92 0.11
C ASP A 203 -11.69 -18.94 -0.55
N GLY A 204 -11.40 -17.63 -0.47
CA GLY A 204 -12.13 -16.58 -1.18
C GLY A 204 -12.10 -16.76 -2.70
N GLY A 205 -10.93 -17.09 -3.26
CA GLY A 205 -10.75 -17.38 -4.69
C GLY A 205 -11.52 -18.62 -5.14
N THR A 206 -11.51 -19.67 -4.34
CA THR A 206 -12.26 -20.90 -4.60
C THR A 206 -13.78 -20.65 -4.61
N MET A 207 -14.27 -19.89 -3.62
CA MET A 207 -15.69 -19.51 -3.56
C MET A 207 -16.10 -18.66 -4.76
N THR A 208 -15.28 -17.68 -5.13
CA THR A 208 -15.52 -16.85 -6.32
C THR A 208 -15.57 -17.69 -7.59
N LYS A 209 -14.69 -18.68 -7.73
CA LYS A 209 -14.70 -19.60 -8.86
C LYS A 209 -15.96 -20.44 -8.93
N TYR A 210 -16.42 -21.00 -7.80
CA TYR A 210 -17.68 -21.74 -7.74
C TYR A 210 -18.89 -20.86 -8.11
N LEU A 211 -18.95 -19.65 -7.58
CA LEU A 211 -20.01 -18.70 -7.93
C LEU A 211 -19.97 -18.33 -9.42
N SER A 212 -18.80 -18.07 -9.96
CA SER A 212 -18.64 -17.76 -11.39
C SER A 212 -19.11 -18.90 -12.29
N VAL A 213 -18.79 -20.15 -11.94
CA VAL A 213 -19.26 -21.33 -12.67
C VAL A 213 -20.77 -21.51 -12.52
N ALA A 214 -21.31 -21.36 -11.32
CA ALA A 214 -22.76 -21.47 -11.08
C ALA A 214 -23.57 -20.39 -11.82
N MET A 215 -23.00 -19.21 -11.97
CA MET A 215 -23.64 -18.04 -12.59
C MET A 215 -23.29 -17.87 -14.07
N GLN A 216 -22.50 -18.74 -14.68
CA GLN A 216 -22.04 -18.57 -16.08
C GLN A 216 -23.18 -18.43 -17.12
N ASN A 217 -24.36 -18.97 -16.83
CA ASN A 217 -25.53 -18.90 -17.70
C ASN A 217 -26.45 -17.69 -17.38
N ILE A 218 -26.13 -16.90 -16.34
CA ILE A 218 -26.90 -15.73 -15.98
C ILE A 218 -26.48 -14.57 -16.89
N LYS A 219 -27.42 -13.98 -17.58
CA LYS A 219 -27.21 -12.81 -18.45
C LYS A 219 -27.93 -11.61 -17.86
N LEU A 220 -27.30 -10.44 -17.96
CA LEU A 220 -27.98 -9.19 -17.64
C LEU A 220 -29.07 -8.93 -18.65
N GLY A 221 -30.23 -8.53 -18.15
CA GLY A 221 -31.35 -8.08 -19.00
C GLY A 221 -31.06 -6.69 -19.62
N PRO A 222 -31.97 -6.19 -20.46
CA PRO A 222 -31.87 -4.83 -20.97
C PRO A 222 -31.77 -3.78 -19.85
N LYS A 223 -31.17 -2.65 -20.15
CA LYS A 223 -31.06 -1.53 -19.21
C LYS A 223 -32.43 -1.17 -18.62
N ASN A 224 -32.52 -1.03 -17.32
CA ASN A 224 -33.74 -0.74 -16.57
C ASN A 224 -34.81 -1.85 -16.63
N SER A 225 -34.48 -3.08 -16.99
CA SER A 225 -35.39 -4.21 -16.88
C SER A 225 -35.39 -4.78 -15.47
N ASP A 226 -36.58 -5.19 -15.02
CA ASP A 226 -36.75 -5.95 -13.80
C ASP A 226 -37.02 -7.43 -14.15
N CYS A 227 -36.38 -8.35 -13.45
CA CYS A 227 -36.63 -9.80 -13.63
C CYS A 227 -37.96 -10.27 -13.01
N GLY A 228 -38.69 -9.40 -12.31
CA GLY A 228 -39.98 -9.66 -11.68
C GLY A 228 -39.94 -10.64 -10.49
N THR A 229 -38.70 -10.99 -10.00
CA THR A 229 -38.58 -11.87 -8.83
C THR A 229 -38.98 -11.16 -7.55
N LYS A 230 -39.70 -11.84 -6.68
CA LYS A 230 -39.97 -11.37 -5.31
C LYS A 230 -38.92 -11.88 -4.29
N ARG A 231 -37.92 -12.62 -4.77
CA ARG A 231 -36.80 -13.09 -3.93
C ARG A 231 -35.75 -12.01 -3.90
N TYR A 232 -35.38 -11.59 -2.72
CA TYR A 232 -34.30 -10.59 -2.51
C TYR A 232 -33.49 -10.95 -1.27
N ILE A 233 -32.28 -10.49 -1.26
CA ILE A 233 -31.40 -10.52 -0.09
C ILE A 233 -31.42 -9.12 0.51
N LEU A 234 -31.80 -9.01 1.79
CA LEU A 234 -31.71 -7.74 2.48
C LEU A 234 -30.25 -7.44 2.81
N TYR A 235 -29.71 -6.40 2.22
CA TYR A 235 -28.35 -5.95 2.47
C TYR A 235 -28.37 -4.58 3.12
N THR A 236 -27.83 -4.48 4.33
CA THR A 236 -27.71 -3.18 5.02
C THR A 236 -26.48 -2.46 4.53
N VAL A 237 -26.67 -1.34 3.88
CA VAL A 237 -25.59 -0.51 3.31
C VAL A 237 -25.15 0.52 4.34
N ASP A 238 -23.86 0.53 4.67
CA ASP A 238 -23.24 1.62 5.43
C ASP A 238 -23.19 2.88 4.55
N LYS A 239 -23.49 4.04 5.15
CA LYS A 239 -23.49 5.34 4.45
C LYS A 239 -22.19 5.61 3.68
N LYS A 240 -21.05 5.09 4.17
CA LYS A 240 -19.74 5.21 3.51
C LYS A 240 -19.62 4.38 2.21
N ARG A 241 -20.47 3.37 2.04
CA ARG A 241 -20.47 2.48 0.86
C ARG A 241 -21.60 2.76 -0.10
N TRP A 242 -22.46 3.73 0.22
CA TRP A 242 -23.65 4.03 -0.60
C TRP A 242 -23.30 4.30 -2.06
N ASP A 243 -22.32 5.18 -2.28
CA ASP A 243 -21.92 5.55 -3.64
C ASP A 243 -21.28 4.40 -4.44
N SER A 244 -20.67 3.42 -3.77
CA SER A 244 -20.10 2.25 -4.45
C SER A 244 -21.14 1.19 -4.83
N ILE A 245 -22.27 1.16 -4.15
CA ILE A 245 -23.35 0.17 -4.40
C ILE A 245 -24.37 0.69 -5.41
N LEU A 246 -24.50 2.00 -5.56
CA LEU A 246 -25.41 2.61 -6.56
C LEU A 246 -25.06 2.27 -8.02
N TYR A 247 -23.84 1.80 -8.26
CA TYR A 247 -23.31 1.53 -9.61
C TYR A 247 -22.91 0.05 -9.82
N ASP A 248 -23.08 -0.81 -8.82
CA ASP A 248 -22.92 -2.25 -8.90
C ASP A 248 -24.27 -2.92 -9.20
#